data_79c56525b4ce9bc01aeedab5fb7aef78
#
_entry.id   79c56525b4ce9bc01aeedab5fb7aef78
#
_cell.length_a   1.000
_cell.length_b   1.000
_cell.length_c   1.000
_cell.angle_alpha   90.00
_cell.angle_beta   90.00
_cell.angle_gamma   90.00
#
_symmetry.space_group_name_H-M   'P 1'
#
loop_
_entity.id
_entity.type
_entity.pdbx_description
1 polymer ?
#
loop_
_entity_poly.entity_id
_entity_poly.type
_entity_poly.pdbx_seq_one_letter_code
_entity_poly.pdbx_strand_id
1 'polypeptide(L)'
;MQSHAEFLRVENGDPALVEAIKHKRWRELPGLSPRERALCSLAEKLSAMPTRMVEQDWQPLRNLGFDDRACLEVAHIVGLFNYLTRLADGFGLQVDAKTQESTKTGIALKRSSKRET
;
A
#
# COMPACT_ATOMS: atom_id res chain seq x y z
N MET A 1 -3.28 -6.38 -3.14
CA MET A 1 -2.69 -5.03 -3.34
C MET A 1 -2.89 -4.45 -4.73
N GLN A 2 -3.35 -5.26 -5.68
CA GLN A 2 -3.54 -4.80 -7.07
C GLN A 2 -4.49 -3.60 -7.18
N SER A 3 -5.63 -3.62 -6.48
CA SER A 3 -6.59 -2.53 -6.56
C SER A 3 -6.04 -1.20 -6.04
N HIS A 4 -5.25 -1.23 -4.98
CA HIS A 4 -4.64 -0.03 -4.44
C HIS A 4 -3.58 0.54 -5.38
N ALA A 5 -2.80 -0.32 -6.04
CA ALA A 5 -1.84 0.12 -7.04
C ALA A 5 -2.55 0.75 -8.23
N GLU A 6 -3.69 0.20 -8.64
CA GLU A 6 -4.47 0.76 -9.75
C GLU A 6 -5.07 2.12 -9.40
N PHE A 7 -5.56 2.28 -8.17
CA PHE A 7 -6.02 3.60 -7.70
C PHE A 7 -4.89 4.61 -7.68
N LEU A 8 -3.71 4.21 -7.22
CA LEU A 8 -2.53 5.07 -7.21
C LEU A 8 -2.17 5.53 -8.62
N ARG A 9 -2.28 4.66 -9.60
CA ARG A 9 -2.02 5.00 -10.99
C ARG A 9 -2.99 6.09 -11.49
N VAL A 10 -4.26 5.96 -11.13
CA VAL A 10 -5.27 6.97 -11.49
C VAL A 10 -4.96 8.31 -10.83
N GLU A 11 -4.58 8.29 -9.57
CA GLU A 11 -4.29 9.52 -8.81
C GLU A 11 -3.04 10.23 -9.29
N ASN A 12 -1.94 9.51 -9.48
CA ASN A 12 -0.65 10.10 -9.80
C ASN A 12 -0.33 10.15 -11.28
N GLY A 13 -0.95 9.29 -12.07
CA GLY A 13 -0.67 9.23 -13.50
C GLY A 13 0.73 8.79 -13.87
N ASP A 14 1.48 8.21 -12.95
CA ASP A 14 2.85 7.74 -13.19
C ASP A 14 2.89 6.22 -13.30
N PRO A 15 2.95 5.67 -14.54
CA PRO A 15 2.97 4.21 -14.72
C PRO A 15 4.19 3.53 -14.10
N ALA A 16 5.34 4.21 -14.09
CA ALA A 16 6.56 3.64 -13.55
C ALA A 16 6.45 3.43 -12.04
N LEU A 17 5.86 4.40 -11.34
CA LEU A 17 5.62 4.30 -9.90
C LEU A 17 4.71 3.13 -9.57
N VAL A 18 3.60 3.01 -10.28
CA VAL A 18 2.62 1.96 -10.05
C VAL A 18 3.23 0.58 -10.30
N GLU A 19 3.96 0.43 -11.41
CA GLU A 19 4.61 -0.84 -11.73
C GLU A 19 5.64 -1.24 -10.67
N ALA A 20 6.43 -0.27 -10.21
CA ALA A 20 7.42 -0.54 -9.16
C ALA A 20 6.76 -1.01 -7.86
N ILE A 21 5.64 -0.40 -7.47
CA ILE A 21 4.90 -0.80 -6.28
C ILE A 21 4.29 -2.18 -6.45
N LYS A 22 3.66 -2.46 -7.60
CA LYS A 22 3.08 -3.77 -7.89
C LYS A 22 4.10 -4.90 -7.80
N HIS A 23 5.32 -4.63 -8.25
CA HIS A 23 6.39 -5.63 -8.29
C HIS A 23 7.35 -5.52 -7.10
N LYS A 24 7.01 -4.71 -6.10
CA LYS A 24 7.84 -4.49 -4.90
C LYS A 24 9.22 -3.93 -5.23
N ARG A 25 9.31 -3.11 -6.29
CA ARG A 25 10.56 -2.48 -6.73
C ARG A 25 10.64 -1.01 -6.32
N TRP A 26 10.01 -0.66 -5.21
CA TRP A 26 10.00 0.73 -4.73
C TRP A 26 11.43 1.25 -4.44
N ARG A 27 12.35 0.32 -4.11
CA ARG A 27 13.75 0.69 -3.83
C ARG A 27 14.45 1.28 -5.06
N GLU A 28 13.98 0.95 -6.25
CA GLU A 28 14.56 1.41 -7.51
C GLU A 28 14.02 2.76 -7.97
N LEU A 29 13.00 3.29 -7.28
CA LEU A 29 12.38 4.54 -7.66
C LEU A 29 13.22 5.73 -7.19
N PRO A 30 13.70 6.60 -8.10
CA PRO A 30 14.53 7.74 -7.71
C PRO A 30 13.74 8.88 -7.07
N GLY A 31 12.43 8.93 -7.28
CA GLY A 31 11.60 10.04 -6.83
C GLY A 31 11.05 9.92 -5.42
N LEU A 32 11.31 8.82 -4.72
CA LEU A 32 10.83 8.64 -3.36
C LEU A 32 11.68 9.42 -2.36
N SER A 33 11.01 10.15 -1.46
CA SER A 33 11.68 10.84 -0.37
C SER A 33 12.25 9.85 0.65
N PRO A 34 13.22 10.28 1.49
CA PRO A 34 13.70 9.43 2.59
C PRO A 34 12.58 8.96 3.50
N ARG A 35 11.59 9.80 3.75
CA ARG A 35 10.42 9.44 4.56
C ARG A 35 9.62 8.33 3.91
N GLU A 36 9.34 8.45 2.63
CA GLU A 36 8.59 7.43 1.89
C GLU A 36 9.34 6.11 1.84
N ARG A 37 10.65 6.15 1.65
CA ARG A 37 11.50 4.94 1.65
C ARG A 37 11.50 4.25 3.00
N ALA A 38 11.58 5.02 4.08
CA ALA A 38 11.55 4.46 5.44
C ALA A 38 10.21 3.81 5.73
N LEU A 39 9.11 4.43 5.32
CA LEU A 39 7.77 3.87 5.50
C LEU A 39 7.58 2.59 4.69
N CYS A 40 8.04 2.57 3.45
CA CYS A 40 7.95 1.37 2.60
C CYS A 40 8.76 0.22 3.17
N SER A 41 9.97 0.51 3.65
CA SER A 41 10.84 -0.52 4.25
C SER A 41 10.20 -1.14 5.49
N LEU A 42 9.66 -0.30 6.36
CA LEU A 42 8.98 -0.77 7.56
C LEU A 42 7.74 -1.59 7.21
N ALA A 43 6.90 -1.08 6.33
CA ALA A 43 5.68 -1.76 5.93
C ALA A 43 5.97 -3.12 5.31
N GLU A 44 7.01 -3.22 4.49
CA GLU A 44 7.41 -4.48 3.87
C GLU A 44 7.83 -5.51 4.91
N LYS A 45 8.69 -5.12 5.85
CA LYS A 45 9.15 -6.04 6.89
C LYS A 45 8.02 -6.43 7.84
N LEU A 46 7.24 -5.46 8.29
CA LEU A 46 6.12 -5.72 9.21
C LEU A 46 5.06 -6.62 8.56
N SER A 47 4.87 -6.52 7.27
CA SER A 47 3.91 -7.36 6.53
C SER A 47 4.44 -8.77 6.28
N ALA A 48 5.70 -8.89 5.88
CA ALA A 48 6.30 -10.17 5.48
C ALA A 48 6.88 -10.95 6.65
N MET A 49 7.45 -10.27 7.63
CA MET A 49 8.19 -10.89 8.73
C MET A 49 7.89 -10.23 10.08
N PRO A 50 6.59 -10.19 10.50
CA PRO A 50 6.24 -9.48 11.74
C PRO A 50 6.94 -10.03 12.98
N THR A 51 7.21 -11.33 13.00
CA THR A 51 7.87 -11.96 14.17
C THR A 51 9.36 -11.63 14.28
N ARG A 52 9.93 -11.01 13.25
CA ARG A 52 11.33 -10.60 13.23
C ARG A 52 11.52 -9.10 13.46
N MET A 53 10.43 -8.40 13.73
CA MET A 53 10.49 -6.96 14.03
C MET A 53 11.22 -6.73 15.36
N VAL A 54 12.11 -5.75 15.36
CA VAL A 54 12.84 -5.30 16.55
C VAL A 54 12.77 -3.79 16.65
N GLU A 55 13.15 -3.24 17.80
CA GLU A 55 13.12 -1.79 18.04
C GLU A 55 13.92 -1.02 16.99
N GLN A 56 15.03 -1.56 16.55
CA GLN A 56 15.89 -0.92 15.54
C GLN A 56 15.22 -0.73 14.19
N ASP A 57 14.21 -1.53 13.87
CA ASP A 57 13.47 -1.37 12.63
C ASP A 57 12.71 -0.04 12.57
N TRP A 58 12.39 0.53 13.72
CA TRP A 58 11.68 1.80 13.83
C TRP A 58 12.62 3.01 13.82
N GLN A 59 13.92 2.78 14.01
CA GLN A 59 14.87 3.87 14.15
C GLN A 59 14.91 4.82 12.93
N PRO A 60 14.82 4.35 11.68
CA PRO A 60 14.76 5.27 10.54
C PRO A 60 13.58 6.24 10.62
N LEU A 61 12.42 5.79 11.10
CA LEU A 61 11.27 6.66 11.27
C LEU A 61 11.48 7.63 12.44
N ARG A 62 12.05 7.17 13.53
CA ARG A 62 12.35 8.03 14.68
C ARG A 62 13.34 9.12 14.29
N ASN A 63 14.34 8.79 13.48
CA ASN A 63 15.31 9.76 12.99
C ASN A 63 14.66 10.83 12.12
N LEU A 64 13.51 10.54 11.52
CA LEU A 64 12.74 11.48 10.71
C LEU A 64 11.69 12.25 11.52
N GLY A 65 11.68 12.07 12.85
CA GLY A 65 10.79 12.79 13.72
C GLY A 65 9.51 12.06 14.13
N PHE A 66 9.38 10.78 13.79
CA PHE A 66 8.23 9.99 14.22
C PHE A 66 8.38 9.65 15.71
N ASP A 67 7.47 10.13 16.52
CA ASP A 67 7.41 9.76 17.94
C ASP A 67 6.68 8.42 18.14
N ASP A 68 6.51 8.02 19.39
CA ASP A 68 5.85 6.75 19.69
C ASP A 68 4.44 6.67 19.13
N ARG A 69 3.70 7.77 19.21
CA ARG A 69 2.34 7.81 18.69
C ARG A 69 2.32 7.65 17.18
N ALA A 70 3.20 8.35 16.49
CA ALA A 70 3.29 8.27 15.03
C ALA A 70 3.69 6.86 14.58
N CYS A 71 4.64 6.23 15.29
CA CYS A 71 5.02 4.84 15.02
C CYS A 71 3.86 3.88 15.24
N LEU A 72 3.09 4.09 16.30
CA LEU A 72 1.90 3.28 16.56
C LEU A 72 0.86 3.44 15.45
N GLU A 73 0.64 4.65 14.97
CA GLU A 73 -0.27 4.90 13.86
C GLU A 73 0.17 4.17 12.60
N VAL A 74 1.47 4.19 12.30
CA VAL A 74 2.02 3.43 11.15
C VAL A 74 1.74 1.94 11.32
N ALA A 75 1.98 1.39 12.50
CA ALA A 75 1.73 -0.02 12.78
C ALA A 75 0.26 -0.37 12.62
N HIS A 76 -0.65 0.47 13.07
CA HIS A 76 -2.08 0.27 12.89
C HIS A 76 -2.49 0.27 11.42
N ILE A 77 -1.97 1.21 10.64
CA ILE A 77 -2.31 1.28 9.22
C ILE A 77 -1.82 0.04 8.49
N VAL A 78 -0.57 -0.35 8.72
CA VAL A 78 -0.01 -1.57 8.10
C VAL A 78 -0.81 -2.79 8.53
N GLY A 79 -1.11 -2.90 9.83
CA GLY A 79 -1.87 -4.02 10.37
C GLY A 79 -3.27 -4.10 9.79
N LEU A 80 -3.96 -2.97 9.66
CA LEU A 80 -5.30 -2.92 9.08
C LEU A 80 -5.29 -3.41 7.64
N PHE A 81 -4.37 -2.91 6.81
CA PHE A 81 -4.31 -3.33 5.42
C PHE A 81 -3.90 -4.79 5.28
N ASN A 82 -3.04 -5.30 6.15
CA ASN A 82 -2.71 -6.73 6.16
C ASN A 82 -3.93 -7.58 6.54
N TYR A 83 -4.71 -7.13 7.50
CA TYR A 83 -5.96 -7.79 7.87
C TYR A 83 -6.91 -7.87 6.67
N LEU A 84 -7.17 -6.75 6.02
CA LEU A 84 -8.06 -6.68 4.86
C LEU A 84 -7.55 -7.52 3.69
N THR A 85 -6.25 -7.47 3.42
CA THR A 85 -5.63 -8.26 2.35
C THR A 85 -5.76 -9.75 2.61
N ARG A 86 -5.57 -10.18 3.86
CA ARG A 86 -5.72 -11.60 4.21
C ARG A 86 -7.15 -12.08 4.07
N LEU A 87 -8.13 -11.25 4.42
CA LEU A 87 -9.53 -11.60 4.18
C LEU A 87 -9.80 -11.74 2.69
N ALA A 88 -9.34 -10.80 1.88
CA ALA A 88 -9.52 -10.85 0.45
C ALA A 88 -8.88 -12.09 -0.16
N ASP A 89 -7.62 -12.35 0.21
CA ASP A 89 -6.90 -13.51 -0.30
C ASP A 89 -7.50 -14.82 0.19
N GLY A 90 -7.90 -14.86 1.45
CA GLY A 90 -8.50 -16.06 2.05
C GLY A 90 -9.80 -16.47 1.41
N PHE A 91 -10.57 -15.50 0.93
CA PHE A 91 -11.83 -15.78 0.24
C PHE A 91 -11.71 -15.72 -1.28
N GLY A 92 -10.49 -15.54 -1.80
CA GLY A 92 -10.29 -15.51 -3.24
C GLY A 92 -10.94 -14.33 -3.95
N LEU A 93 -11.09 -13.20 -3.26
CA LEU A 93 -11.70 -12.01 -3.85
C LEU A 93 -10.82 -11.41 -4.93
N GLN A 94 -11.45 -10.88 -5.97
CA GLN A 94 -10.75 -10.27 -7.08
C GLN A 94 -11.22 -8.83 -7.28
N VAL A 95 -10.37 -8.02 -7.94
CA VAL A 95 -10.74 -6.66 -8.32
C VAL A 95 -11.92 -6.74 -9.29
N ASP A 96 -13.00 -6.00 -9.00
CA ASP A 96 -14.18 -6.03 -9.84
C ASP A 96 -13.92 -5.36 -11.19
N ALA A 97 -14.81 -5.65 -12.16
CA ALA A 97 -14.66 -5.18 -13.53
C ALA A 97 -14.65 -3.65 -13.62
N LYS A 98 -15.45 -2.98 -12.81
CA LYS A 98 -15.53 -1.51 -12.81
C LYS A 98 -14.22 -0.88 -12.34
N THR A 99 -13.62 -1.43 -11.30
CA THR A 99 -12.33 -0.97 -10.80
C THR A 99 -11.27 -1.12 -11.87
N GLN A 100 -11.23 -2.28 -12.53
CA GLN A 100 -10.28 -2.53 -13.60
C GLN A 100 -10.47 -1.58 -14.78
N GLU A 101 -11.72 -1.37 -15.17
CA GLU A 101 -12.05 -0.47 -16.28
C GLU A 101 -11.70 0.97 -15.97
N SER A 102 -12.06 1.45 -14.78
CA SER A 102 -11.72 2.81 -14.36
C SER A 102 -10.21 3.05 -14.40
N THR A 103 -9.44 2.06 -13.99
CA THR A 103 -7.99 2.13 -14.04
C THR A 103 -7.47 2.27 -15.46
N LYS A 104 -8.02 1.50 -16.39
CA LYS A 104 -7.60 1.52 -17.79
C LYS A 104 -7.94 2.83 -18.47
N THR A 105 -9.08 3.41 -18.14
CA THR A 105 -9.58 4.63 -18.78
C THR A 105 -9.17 5.91 -18.05
N GLY A 106 -8.66 5.79 -16.83
CA GLY A 106 -8.32 6.94 -15.99
C GLY A 106 -9.52 7.64 -15.41
N ILE A 107 -10.70 7.06 -15.50
CA ILE A 107 -11.93 7.62 -14.95
C ILE A 107 -12.03 7.24 -13.49
N ALA A 108 -12.34 8.22 -12.62
CA ALA A 108 -12.53 7.96 -11.20
C ALA A 108 -13.67 6.96 -10.98
N LEU A 109 -13.48 6.09 -10.01
CA LEU A 109 -14.50 5.11 -9.65
C LEU A 109 -15.73 5.82 -9.13
N LYS A 110 -16.88 5.44 -9.65
CA LYS A 110 -18.16 5.88 -9.13
C LYS A 110 -18.74 4.77 -8.29
N ARG A 111 -19.36 5.15 -7.16
CA ARG A 111 -20.06 4.20 -6.34
C ARG A 111 -21.17 3.56 -7.16
N SER A 112 -21.22 2.24 -7.19
CA SER A 112 -22.29 1.55 -7.88
C SER A 112 -23.62 1.80 -7.16
N SER A 113 -24.60 2.32 -7.87
CA SER A 113 -25.95 2.52 -7.35
C SER A 113 -26.77 1.23 -7.40
N LYS A 114 -26.33 0.27 -8.18
CA LYS A 114 -26.99 -1.03 -8.31
C LYS A 114 -26.02 -2.13 -7.99
N ARG A 115 -26.30 -2.87 -6.94
CA ARG A 115 -25.68 -4.15 -6.69
C ARG A 115 -26.61 -5.22 -7.17
N GLU A 116 -26.19 -5.86 -8.22
CA GLU A 116 -26.85 -7.09 -8.65
C GLU A 116 -26.50 -8.16 -7.64
N THR A 117 -27.48 -8.64 -6.95
CA THR A 117 -27.27 -9.76 -6.03
C THR A 117 -27.36 -11.08 -6.78
#